data_6a51b3d44ac14edf3e3a6a967dfe1779
#
_entry.id   6a51b3d44ac14edf3e3a6a967dfe1779
#
_cell.length_a   1.000
_cell.length_b   1.000
_cell.length_c   1.000
_cell.angle_alpha   90.00
_cell.angle_beta   90.00
_cell.angle_gamma   90.00
#
_symmetry.space_group_name_H-M   'P 1'
#
loop_
_entity.id
_entity.type
_entity.pdbx_description
1 polymer ?
#
loop_
_entity_poly.entity_id
_entity_poly.type
_entity_poly.pdbx_seq_one_letter_code
_entity_poly.pdbx_strand_id
1 'polypeptide(L)'
;MTRATASERSRHQVRDREVRIPLAEGHTMRGYLAEPHELEQTPGVLVLHEIFGLNDDIRRITRRFAEHGLVALAPDLYDGPGVRSLCVLRTVLGSTTGRGAVFDHLTAAQAALKDVPRCDCERIAVAGFCLGGGFAILHALKSSNVRAAAPFYGMVPKRARDLSGICPVVGSFGERDAIFAPQGRRLRRHLESLGVAHDIKLYPDAGHSFMSHHEPGLTTSAGKHGPMKVAYNEAAAEDAWSRMLDFFATHFASPPR
;
A
#
# COMPACT_ATOMS: atom_id res chain seq x y z
N MET A 1 24.38 20.42 2.44
CA MET A 1 23.91 19.40 3.41
C MET A 1 23.40 18.21 2.60
N THR A 2 24.20 17.17 2.52
CA THR A 2 23.87 15.92 1.80
C THR A 2 22.76 15.21 2.59
N ARG A 3 21.58 15.00 1.99
CA ARG A 3 20.53 14.19 2.61
C ARG A 3 21.03 12.76 2.73
N ALA A 4 21.02 12.20 3.93
CA ALA A 4 21.26 10.77 4.15
C ALA A 4 20.29 9.94 3.30
N THR A 5 20.79 8.95 2.59
CA THR A 5 19.98 8.02 1.82
C THR A 5 19.12 7.17 2.77
N ALA A 6 17.99 6.65 2.31
CA ALA A 6 17.10 5.80 3.13
C ALA A 6 17.82 4.57 3.71
N SER A 7 18.91 4.12 3.05
CA SER A 7 19.79 3.03 3.51
C SER A 7 20.62 3.40 4.75
N GLU A 8 20.84 4.69 5.01
CA GLU A 8 21.65 5.19 6.13
C GLU A 8 20.81 5.59 7.35
N ARG A 9 19.47 5.52 7.24
CA ARG A 9 18.61 5.78 8.40
C ARG A 9 18.74 4.62 9.39
N SER A 10 18.97 4.95 10.67
CA SER A 10 18.97 3.98 11.76
C SER A 10 17.72 3.11 11.69
N ARG A 11 17.89 1.79 11.61
CA ARG A 11 16.77 0.84 11.68
C ARG A 11 16.38 0.63 13.13
N HIS A 12 15.08 0.76 13.40
CA HIS A 12 14.52 0.50 14.72
C HIS A 12 14.33 -1.00 14.97
N GLN A 13 14.44 -1.43 16.21
CA GLN A 13 13.97 -2.74 16.61
C GLN A 13 12.45 -2.81 16.43
N VAL A 14 11.94 -3.94 15.97
CA VAL A 14 10.53 -4.14 15.64
C VAL A 14 9.88 -5.09 16.63
N ARG A 15 8.70 -4.70 17.11
CA ARG A 15 7.74 -5.59 17.77
C ARG A 15 6.62 -5.87 16.81
N ASP A 16 6.33 -7.14 16.54
CA ASP A 16 5.30 -7.53 15.59
C ASP A 16 4.41 -8.66 16.14
N ARG A 17 3.16 -8.70 15.67
CA ARG A 17 2.17 -9.70 16.10
C ARG A 17 1.00 -9.81 15.13
N GLU A 18 0.35 -10.97 15.14
CA GLU A 18 -1.00 -11.12 14.57
C GLU A 18 -2.01 -10.36 15.44
N VAL A 19 -2.99 -9.73 14.81
CA VAL A 19 -4.07 -9.00 15.47
C VAL A 19 -5.42 -9.40 14.91
N ARG A 20 -6.48 -9.16 15.71
CA ARG A 20 -7.87 -9.27 15.27
C ARG A 20 -8.48 -7.88 15.16
N ILE A 21 -8.90 -7.54 13.97
CA ILE A 21 -9.51 -6.25 13.65
C ILE A 21 -11.04 -6.43 13.76
N PRO A 22 -11.71 -5.69 14.66
CA PRO A 22 -13.16 -5.77 14.78
C PRO A 22 -13.85 -5.32 13.48
N LEU A 23 -14.84 -6.07 13.06
CA LEU A 23 -15.77 -5.73 11.97
C LEU A 23 -17.19 -5.55 12.52
N ALA A 24 -18.10 -5.11 11.67
CA ALA A 24 -19.52 -5.05 12.03
C ALA A 24 -20.09 -6.42 12.45
N GLU A 25 -21.22 -6.39 13.16
CA GLU A 25 -21.97 -7.60 13.59
C GLU A 25 -21.16 -8.61 14.42
N GLY A 26 -20.12 -8.14 15.14
CA GLY A 26 -19.28 -8.99 16.01
C GLY A 26 -18.28 -9.88 15.28
N HIS A 27 -18.15 -9.73 13.98
CA HIS A 27 -17.10 -10.40 13.21
C HIS A 27 -15.73 -9.77 13.44
N THR A 28 -14.66 -10.49 13.09
CA THR A 28 -13.29 -9.98 13.10
C THR A 28 -12.56 -10.37 11.83
N MET A 29 -11.57 -9.58 11.46
CA MET A 29 -10.64 -9.86 10.37
C MET A 29 -9.23 -9.99 10.93
N ARG A 30 -8.43 -10.93 10.41
CA ARG A 30 -7.00 -11.03 10.75
C ARG A 30 -6.24 -9.84 10.20
N GLY A 31 -5.20 -9.46 10.92
CA GLY A 31 -4.21 -8.50 10.47
C GLY A 31 -2.85 -8.80 11.08
N TYR A 32 -1.84 -8.16 10.53
CA TYR A 32 -0.48 -8.21 11.04
C TYR A 32 -0.01 -6.80 11.36
N LEU A 33 0.34 -6.57 12.62
CA LEU A 33 0.80 -5.29 13.15
C LEU A 33 2.30 -5.35 13.42
N ALA A 34 3.03 -4.34 12.98
CA ALA A 34 4.44 -4.13 13.31
C ALA A 34 4.64 -2.71 13.82
N GLU A 35 5.40 -2.56 14.90
CA GLU A 35 5.64 -1.30 15.61
C GLU A 35 7.13 -1.12 15.90
N PRO A 36 7.69 0.11 15.77
CA PRO A 36 9.02 0.40 16.28
C PRO A 36 9.03 0.29 17.80
N HIS A 37 10.02 -0.43 18.37
CA HIS A 37 10.03 -0.73 19.80
C HIS A 37 10.28 0.50 20.69
N GLU A 38 11.10 1.43 20.21
CA GLU A 38 11.68 2.50 21.06
C GLU A 38 10.97 3.86 20.90
N LEU A 39 10.08 4.02 19.91
CA LEU A 39 9.41 5.29 19.64
C LEU A 39 8.08 5.39 20.39
N GLU A 40 7.80 6.56 20.97
CA GLU A 40 6.57 6.79 21.76
C GLU A 40 5.36 7.05 20.85
N GLN A 41 5.48 8.01 19.91
CA GLN A 41 4.46 8.33 18.92
C GLN A 41 5.05 8.45 17.53
N THR A 42 4.48 7.76 16.54
CA THR A 42 5.02 7.67 15.21
C THR A 42 3.90 7.57 14.15
N PRO A 43 4.13 8.06 12.93
CA PRO A 43 3.13 7.96 11.87
C PRO A 43 2.71 6.51 11.61
N GLY A 44 1.48 6.35 11.15
CA GLY A 44 0.92 5.04 10.79
C GLY A 44 0.91 4.79 9.29
N VAL A 45 0.99 3.52 8.88
CA VAL A 45 0.78 3.09 7.50
C VAL A 45 -0.11 1.86 7.43
N LEU A 46 -1.16 1.95 6.62
CA LEU A 46 -2.00 0.81 6.24
C LEU A 46 -1.38 0.13 5.03
N VAL A 47 -1.03 -1.15 5.15
CA VAL A 47 -0.33 -1.94 4.12
C VAL A 47 -1.31 -2.89 3.45
N LEU A 48 -1.58 -2.69 2.15
CA LEU A 48 -2.59 -3.46 1.42
C LEU A 48 -1.93 -4.49 0.50
N HIS A 49 -2.28 -5.75 0.74
CA HIS A 49 -1.66 -6.91 0.10
C HIS A 49 -2.03 -7.08 -1.38
N GLU A 50 -1.21 -7.85 -2.08
CA GLU A 50 -1.46 -8.34 -3.44
C GLU A 50 -2.60 -9.37 -3.47
N ILE A 51 -2.88 -9.91 -4.65
CA ILE A 51 -3.92 -10.94 -4.85
C ILE A 51 -3.69 -12.21 -4.01
N PHE A 52 -2.49 -12.43 -3.52
CA PHE A 52 -2.13 -13.61 -2.71
C PHE A 52 -2.55 -13.51 -1.23
N GLY A 53 -3.09 -12.37 -0.79
CA GLY A 53 -3.51 -12.14 0.60
C GLY A 53 -2.35 -11.76 1.52
N LEU A 54 -2.62 -11.83 2.82
CA LEU A 54 -1.64 -11.58 3.88
C LEU A 54 -0.65 -12.75 3.99
N ASN A 55 0.39 -12.73 3.17
CA ASN A 55 1.46 -13.72 3.11
C ASN A 55 2.74 -13.22 3.83
N ASP A 56 3.80 -14.04 3.84
CA ASP A 56 5.05 -13.70 4.52
C ASP A 56 5.78 -12.52 3.89
N ASP A 57 5.63 -12.31 2.59
CA ASP A 57 6.21 -11.13 1.94
C ASP A 57 5.52 -9.83 2.38
N ILE A 58 4.21 -9.81 2.49
CA ILE A 58 3.48 -8.65 3.04
C ILE A 58 3.84 -8.42 4.52
N ARG A 59 4.03 -9.50 5.31
CA ARG A 59 4.55 -9.37 6.69
C ARG A 59 5.95 -8.77 6.70
N ARG A 60 6.84 -9.20 5.81
CA ARG A 60 8.19 -8.63 5.64
C ARG A 60 8.13 -7.14 5.31
N ILE A 61 7.28 -6.75 4.36
CA ILE A 61 7.07 -5.34 3.98
C ILE A 61 6.53 -4.54 5.17
N THR A 62 5.58 -5.11 5.91
CA THR A 62 4.99 -4.46 7.10
C THR A 62 6.05 -4.24 8.19
N ARG A 63 6.90 -5.23 8.47
CA ARG A 63 8.04 -5.07 9.39
C ARG A 63 9.01 -4.01 8.91
N ARG A 64 9.28 -3.96 7.60
CA ARG A 64 10.18 -2.96 7.02
C ARG A 64 9.70 -1.52 7.27
N PHE A 65 8.40 -1.25 7.25
CA PHE A 65 7.87 0.05 7.65
C PHE A 65 8.20 0.36 9.12
N ALA A 66 8.04 -0.62 10.02
CA ALA A 66 8.35 -0.43 11.42
C ALA A 66 9.85 -0.22 11.67
N GLU A 67 10.72 -0.90 10.95
CA GLU A 67 12.18 -0.64 10.95
C GLU A 67 12.51 0.81 10.58
N HIS A 68 11.66 1.46 9.77
CA HIS A 68 11.81 2.86 9.37
C HIS A 68 10.98 3.85 10.21
N GLY A 69 10.50 3.40 11.37
CA GLY A 69 9.85 4.28 12.34
C GLY A 69 8.37 4.56 12.11
N LEU A 70 7.64 3.67 11.43
CA LEU A 70 6.20 3.79 11.26
C LEU A 70 5.46 2.63 11.96
N VAL A 71 4.32 2.89 12.58
CA VAL A 71 3.38 1.81 12.94
C VAL A 71 2.72 1.29 11.67
N ALA A 72 2.85 0.00 11.37
CA ALA A 72 2.34 -0.59 10.15
C ALA A 72 1.31 -1.68 10.44
N LEU A 73 0.14 -1.62 9.79
CA LEU A 73 -0.92 -2.62 9.90
C LEU A 73 -1.28 -3.15 8.51
N ALA A 74 -1.15 -4.47 8.33
CA ALA A 74 -1.60 -5.17 7.13
C ALA A 74 -2.84 -6.02 7.44
N PRO A 75 -4.06 -5.63 6.99
CA PRO A 75 -5.25 -6.47 7.13
C PRO A 75 -5.26 -7.61 6.11
N ASP A 76 -5.83 -8.77 6.47
CA ASP A 76 -6.17 -9.82 5.51
C ASP A 76 -7.56 -9.54 4.91
N LEU A 77 -7.63 -8.81 3.81
CA LEU A 77 -8.88 -8.42 3.15
C LEU A 77 -9.73 -9.62 2.67
N TYR A 78 -9.19 -10.84 2.76
CA TYR A 78 -9.89 -12.07 2.44
C TYR A 78 -10.43 -12.81 3.66
N ASP A 79 -10.13 -12.33 4.87
CA ASP A 79 -10.60 -12.88 6.13
C ASP A 79 -11.84 -12.13 6.61
N GLY A 80 -12.96 -12.36 5.95
CA GLY A 80 -14.26 -11.83 6.28
C GLY A 80 -15.29 -12.95 6.50
N PRO A 81 -16.53 -12.61 6.86
CA PRO A 81 -17.58 -13.60 7.05
C PRO A 81 -17.87 -14.34 5.75
N GLY A 82 -17.87 -15.68 5.80
CA GLY A 82 -18.16 -16.55 4.68
C GLY A 82 -16.98 -17.38 4.18
N VAL A 83 -17.14 -17.94 2.97
CA VAL A 83 -16.13 -18.79 2.35
C VAL A 83 -15.04 -17.93 1.72
N ARG A 84 -13.76 -18.22 2.02
CA ARG A 84 -12.59 -17.44 1.57
C ARG A 84 -12.59 -17.17 0.04
N SER A 85 -12.93 -18.16 -0.79
CA SER A 85 -12.98 -17.98 -2.25
C SER A 85 -14.00 -16.92 -2.67
N LEU A 86 -15.14 -16.83 -1.98
CA LEU A 86 -16.14 -15.81 -2.24
C LEU A 86 -15.68 -14.42 -1.76
N CYS A 87 -14.94 -14.36 -0.64
CA CYS A 87 -14.32 -13.12 -0.17
C CYS A 87 -13.29 -12.61 -1.17
N VAL A 88 -12.43 -13.48 -1.72
CA VAL A 88 -11.48 -13.12 -2.78
C VAL A 88 -12.21 -12.54 -4.00
N LEU A 89 -13.25 -13.22 -4.51
CA LEU A 89 -14.01 -12.75 -5.66
C LEU A 89 -14.65 -11.36 -5.39
N ARG A 90 -15.29 -11.19 -4.24
CA ARG A 90 -15.91 -9.91 -3.84
C ARG A 90 -14.89 -8.79 -3.74
N THR A 91 -13.71 -9.10 -3.18
CA THR A 91 -12.61 -8.14 -3.04
C THR A 91 -12.10 -7.71 -4.41
N VAL A 92 -11.86 -8.65 -5.33
CA VAL A 92 -11.44 -8.35 -6.71
C VAL A 92 -12.49 -7.52 -7.44
N LEU A 93 -13.77 -7.85 -7.32
CA LEU A 93 -14.85 -7.04 -7.89
C LEU A 93 -14.92 -5.63 -7.25
N GLY A 94 -14.66 -5.51 -5.95
CA GLY A 94 -14.57 -4.24 -5.24
C GLY A 94 -13.50 -3.31 -5.81
N SER A 95 -12.35 -3.85 -6.22
CA SER A 95 -11.26 -3.06 -6.81
C SER A 95 -11.62 -2.40 -8.14
N THR A 96 -12.57 -2.96 -8.88
CA THR A 96 -13.01 -2.44 -10.18
C THR A 96 -14.24 -1.54 -10.04
N THR A 97 -15.13 -1.83 -9.09
CA THR A 97 -16.39 -1.11 -8.89
C THR A 97 -16.28 0.07 -7.91
N GLY A 98 -15.27 0.07 -7.06
CA GLY A 98 -15.12 1.03 -5.95
C GLY A 98 -16.20 0.84 -4.85
N ARG A 99 -16.84 -0.34 -4.78
CA ARG A 99 -17.94 -0.66 -3.85
C ARG A 99 -17.77 -2.05 -3.24
N GLY A 100 -18.45 -2.29 -2.12
CA GLY A 100 -18.49 -3.60 -1.45
C GLY A 100 -17.87 -3.60 -0.06
N ALA A 101 -18.07 -4.68 0.68
CA ALA A 101 -17.67 -4.84 2.08
C ALA A 101 -16.14 -4.65 2.31
N VAL A 102 -15.32 -4.79 1.27
CA VAL A 102 -13.89 -4.53 1.37
C VAL A 102 -13.58 -3.10 1.84
N PHE A 103 -14.42 -2.12 1.53
CA PHE A 103 -14.22 -0.74 2.00
C PHE A 103 -14.56 -0.57 3.48
N ASP A 104 -15.52 -1.34 3.99
CA ASP A 104 -15.82 -1.42 5.43
C ASP A 104 -14.64 -2.08 6.17
N HIS A 105 -14.04 -3.12 5.58
CA HIS A 105 -12.81 -3.75 6.09
C HIS A 105 -11.63 -2.77 6.11
N LEU A 106 -11.44 -1.97 5.07
CA LEU A 106 -10.38 -0.95 5.01
C LEU A 106 -10.60 0.15 6.05
N THR A 107 -11.86 0.58 6.25
CA THR A 107 -12.22 1.56 7.26
C THR A 107 -11.98 1.01 8.67
N ALA A 108 -12.38 -0.23 8.93
CA ALA A 108 -12.11 -0.90 10.20
C ALA A 108 -10.61 -1.08 10.46
N ALA A 109 -9.84 -1.46 9.44
CA ALA A 109 -8.38 -1.58 9.56
C ALA A 109 -7.71 -0.23 9.86
N GLN A 110 -8.17 0.86 9.24
CA GLN A 110 -7.66 2.19 9.54
C GLN A 110 -8.04 2.64 10.96
N ALA A 111 -9.25 2.32 11.43
CA ALA A 111 -9.64 2.59 12.81
C ALA A 111 -8.76 1.82 13.79
N ALA A 112 -8.57 0.52 13.57
CA ALA A 112 -7.69 -0.32 14.39
C ALA A 112 -6.23 0.19 14.42
N LEU A 113 -5.73 0.72 13.30
CA LEU A 113 -4.40 1.34 13.25
C LEU A 113 -4.33 2.61 14.11
N LYS A 114 -5.39 3.44 14.10
CA LYS A 114 -5.49 4.65 14.94
C LYS A 114 -5.57 4.33 16.43
N ASP A 115 -6.15 3.20 16.79
CA ASP A 115 -6.30 2.75 18.17
C ASP A 115 -4.98 2.16 18.74
N VAL A 116 -3.95 1.97 17.91
CA VAL A 116 -2.62 1.56 18.40
C VAL A 116 -2.00 2.73 19.19
N PRO A 117 -1.67 2.55 20.49
CA PRO A 117 -1.23 3.66 21.36
C PRO A 117 -0.01 4.42 20.83
N ARG A 118 0.86 3.76 20.06
CA ARG A 118 2.06 4.37 19.46
C ARG A 118 1.79 5.06 18.13
N CYS A 119 0.61 4.86 17.55
CA CYS A 119 0.27 5.44 16.25
C CYS A 119 -0.23 6.89 16.42
N ASP A 120 0.42 7.82 15.73
CA ASP A 120 -0.12 9.16 15.56
C ASP A 120 -1.26 9.13 14.54
N CYS A 121 -2.48 9.22 15.03
CA CYS A 121 -3.70 9.11 14.23
C CYS A 121 -3.88 10.24 13.21
N GLU A 122 -3.14 11.36 13.34
CA GLU A 122 -3.17 12.49 12.41
C GLU A 122 -2.20 12.30 11.23
N ARG A 123 -1.27 11.35 11.32
CA ARG A 123 -0.22 11.08 10.32
C ARG A 123 -0.32 9.65 9.78
N ILE A 124 -1.41 9.37 9.05
CA ILE A 124 -1.67 8.05 8.44
C ILE A 124 -1.42 8.09 6.94
N ALA A 125 -0.66 7.13 6.42
CA ALA A 125 -0.52 6.85 5.00
C ALA A 125 -1.13 5.49 4.64
N VAL A 126 -1.32 5.25 3.34
CA VAL A 126 -1.69 3.95 2.81
C VAL A 126 -0.72 3.53 1.71
N ALA A 127 -0.14 2.34 1.83
CA ALA A 127 0.68 1.72 0.79
C ALA A 127 0.01 0.43 0.32
N GLY A 128 -0.04 0.21 -0.99
CA GLY A 128 -0.70 -0.99 -1.53
C GLY A 128 0.00 -1.53 -2.77
N PHE A 129 -0.01 -2.84 -2.90
CA PHE A 129 0.74 -3.58 -3.90
C PHE A 129 -0.21 -4.35 -4.83
N CYS A 130 -0.05 -4.26 -6.13
CA CYS A 130 -0.89 -4.90 -7.15
C CYS A 130 -2.38 -4.57 -6.95
N LEU A 131 -3.21 -5.55 -6.57
CA LEU A 131 -4.60 -5.36 -6.17
C LEU A 131 -4.72 -4.30 -5.06
N GLY A 132 -3.87 -4.40 -4.04
CA GLY A 132 -3.76 -3.42 -2.95
C GLY A 132 -3.40 -2.02 -3.42
N GLY A 133 -2.64 -1.88 -4.52
CA GLY A 133 -2.32 -0.58 -5.12
C GLY A 133 -3.56 0.15 -5.63
N GLY A 134 -4.49 -0.59 -6.25
CA GLY A 134 -5.80 -0.06 -6.63
C GLY A 134 -6.63 0.33 -5.40
N PHE A 135 -6.63 -0.48 -4.37
CA PHE A 135 -7.32 -0.17 -3.10
C PHE A 135 -6.71 1.01 -2.37
N ALA A 136 -5.39 1.20 -2.42
CA ALA A 136 -4.74 2.36 -1.82
C ALA A 136 -5.27 3.68 -2.41
N ILE A 137 -5.46 3.74 -3.74
CA ILE A 137 -6.08 4.88 -4.41
C ILE A 137 -7.54 5.06 -3.95
N LEU A 138 -8.34 4.00 -4.00
CA LEU A 138 -9.76 4.06 -3.69
C LEU A 138 -10.02 4.37 -2.20
N HIS A 139 -9.19 3.84 -1.30
CA HIS A 139 -9.28 4.13 0.12
C HIS A 139 -8.89 5.58 0.43
N ALA A 140 -7.83 6.07 -0.18
CA ALA A 140 -7.39 7.46 -0.04
C ALA A 140 -8.42 8.49 -0.54
N LEU A 141 -9.26 8.11 -1.51
CA LEU A 141 -10.40 8.92 -1.96
C LEU A 141 -11.57 8.95 -0.95
N LYS A 142 -11.75 7.88 -0.19
CA LYS A 142 -12.87 7.74 0.75
C LYS A 142 -12.53 8.19 2.16
N SER A 143 -11.24 8.28 2.50
CA SER A 143 -10.76 8.65 3.84
C SER A 143 -10.08 10.01 3.82
N SER A 144 -10.68 10.99 4.50
CA SER A 144 -10.09 12.33 4.69
C SER A 144 -8.84 12.32 5.58
N ASN A 145 -8.65 11.26 6.36
CA ASN A 145 -7.55 11.14 7.32
C ASN A 145 -6.28 10.49 6.74
N VAL A 146 -6.28 10.09 5.45
CA VAL A 146 -5.08 9.62 4.78
C VAL A 146 -4.30 10.82 4.24
N ARG A 147 -3.04 10.96 4.70
CA ARG A 147 -2.14 12.07 4.37
C ARG A 147 -1.39 11.87 3.07
N ALA A 148 -1.08 10.63 2.74
CA ALA A 148 -0.42 10.25 1.50
C ALA A 148 -0.78 8.82 1.09
N ALA A 149 -0.82 8.55 -0.22
CA ALA A 149 -1.05 7.23 -0.77
C ALA A 149 0.12 6.77 -1.64
N ALA A 150 0.50 5.51 -1.49
CA ALA A 150 1.58 4.87 -2.25
C ALA A 150 1.05 3.64 -3.03
N PRO A 151 0.42 3.83 -4.20
CA PRO A 151 0.05 2.72 -5.07
C PRO A 151 1.27 2.17 -5.83
N PHE A 152 1.56 0.89 -5.65
CA PHE A 152 2.54 0.13 -6.43
C PHE A 152 1.82 -0.71 -7.47
N TYR A 153 2.14 -0.50 -8.75
CA TYR A 153 1.64 -1.26 -9.90
C TYR A 153 0.15 -1.66 -9.81
N GLY A 154 -0.69 -0.73 -9.36
CA GLY A 154 -2.13 -0.94 -9.16
C GLY A 154 -2.99 -0.43 -10.30
N MET A 155 -4.28 -0.81 -10.26
CA MET A 155 -5.30 -0.27 -11.15
C MET A 155 -5.61 1.19 -10.83
N VAL A 156 -5.84 2.00 -11.86
CA VAL A 156 -6.12 3.43 -11.74
C VAL A 156 -7.49 3.75 -12.35
N PRO A 157 -8.34 4.56 -11.71
CA PRO A 157 -9.60 5.03 -12.26
C PRO A 157 -9.44 5.58 -13.68
N LYS A 158 -10.45 5.34 -14.52
CA LYS A 158 -10.37 5.69 -15.96
C LYS A 158 -10.43 7.20 -16.21
N ARG A 159 -11.09 7.96 -15.35
CA ARG A 159 -11.34 9.39 -15.55
C ARG A 159 -10.65 10.18 -14.45
N ALA A 160 -10.01 11.31 -14.79
CA ALA A 160 -9.35 12.17 -13.83
C ALA A 160 -10.29 12.66 -12.71
N ARG A 161 -11.53 13.00 -13.05
CA ARG A 161 -12.55 13.42 -12.06
C ARG A 161 -12.83 12.39 -10.97
N ASP A 162 -12.61 11.10 -11.24
CA ASP A 162 -12.80 10.04 -10.28
C ASP A 162 -11.67 10.02 -9.20
N LEU A 163 -10.64 10.85 -9.37
CA LEU A 163 -9.56 11.09 -8.41
C LEU A 163 -9.67 12.45 -7.69
N SER A 164 -10.75 13.22 -7.92
CA SER A 164 -10.94 14.52 -7.27
C SER A 164 -10.95 14.37 -5.75
N GLY A 165 -10.16 15.20 -5.05
CA GLY A 165 -10.03 15.17 -3.60
C GLY A 165 -9.07 14.11 -3.04
N ILE A 166 -8.35 13.37 -3.89
CA ILE A 166 -7.35 12.42 -3.40
C ILE A 166 -6.20 13.14 -2.68
N CYS A 167 -5.60 12.48 -1.69
CA CYS A 167 -4.39 12.95 -1.04
C CYS A 167 -3.17 12.94 -1.97
N PRO A 168 -2.04 13.56 -1.58
CA PRO A 168 -0.76 13.42 -2.27
C PRO A 168 -0.43 11.96 -2.57
N VAL A 169 0.12 11.68 -3.76
CA VAL A 169 0.34 10.32 -4.26
C VAL A 169 1.77 10.10 -4.70
N VAL A 170 2.44 9.07 -4.18
CA VAL A 170 3.72 8.56 -4.68
C VAL A 170 3.51 7.21 -5.33
N GLY A 171 3.56 7.12 -6.66
CA GLY A 171 3.26 5.88 -7.38
C GLY A 171 4.48 5.27 -8.07
N SER A 172 4.57 3.94 -8.04
CA SER A 172 5.70 3.20 -8.60
C SER A 172 5.22 2.05 -9.49
N PHE A 173 5.68 2.03 -10.74
CA PHE A 173 5.24 1.09 -11.76
C PHE A 173 6.44 0.54 -12.55
N GLY A 174 6.39 -0.72 -12.94
CA GLY A 174 7.39 -1.31 -13.82
C GLY A 174 7.10 -1.00 -15.28
N GLU A 175 8.08 -0.53 -16.07
CA GLU A 175 7.85 -0.20 -17.48
C GLU A 175 7.74 -1.45 -18.37
N ARG A 176 8.34 -2.57 -17.92
CA ARG A 176 8.23 -3.88 -18.61
C ARG A 176 6.89 -4.58 -18.39
N ASP A 177 6.05 -4.06 -17.51
CA ASP A 177 4.69 -4.53 -17.27
C ASP A 177 3.74 -3.90 -18.32
N ALA A 178 3.42 -4.65 -19.38
CA ALA A 178 2.57 -4.16 -20.46
C ALA A 178 1.13 -3.83 -20.02
N ILE A 179 0.68 -4.36 -18.86
CA ILE A 179 -0.68 -4.17 -18.36
C ILE A 179 -0.75 -2.95 -17.43
N PHE A 180 0.22 -2.80 -16.53
CA PHE A 180 0.15 -1.77 -15.47
C PHE A 180 1.05 -0.54 -15.71
N ALA A 181 2.06 -0.59 -16.60
CA ALA A 181 2.77 0.61 -17.01
C ALA A 181 1.85 1.71 -17.59
N PRO A 182 0.83 1.38 -18.44
CA PRO A 182 -0.17 2.36 -18.88
C PRO A 182 -0.98 2.96 -17.73
N GLN A 183 -1.19 2.24 -16.62
CA GLN A 183 -1.88 2.74 -15.44
C GLN A 183 -1.04 3.83 -14.74
N GLY A 184 0.26 3.63 -14.59
CA GLY A 184 1.18 4.62 -14.03
C GLY A 184 1.19 5.91 -14.83
N ARG A 185 1.27 5.81 -16.17
CA ARG A 185 1.19 6.98 -17.07
C ARG A 185 -0.17 7.69 -16.97
N ARG A 186 -1.26 6.94 -16.81
CA ARG A 186 -2.61 7.49 -16.60
C ARG A 186 -2.68 8.22 -15.26
N LEU A 187 -2.19 7.61 -14.18
CA LEU A 187 -2.20 8.22 -12.85
C LEU A 187 -1.49 9.57 -12.86
N ARG A 188 -0.28 9.63 -13.44
CA ARG A 188 0.47 10.88 -13.58
C ARG A 188 -0.36 11.96 -14.26
N ARG A 189 -0.87 11.71 -15.46
CA ARG A 189 -1.68 12.69 -16.19
C ARG A 189 -2.93 13.15 -15.42
N HIS A 190 -3.59 12.23 -14.71
CA HIS A 190 -4.77 12.59 -13.92
C HIS A 190 -4.41 13.50 -12.75
N LEU A 191 -3.35 13.18 -12.01
CA LEU A 191 -2.90 13.99 -10.87
C LEU A 191 -2.38 15.35 -11.31
N GLU A 192 -1.65 15.42 -12.43
CA GLU A 192 -1.23 16.68 -13.08
C GLU A 192 -2.46 17.55 -13.41
N SER A 193 -3.47 16.99 -14.06
CA SER A 193 -4.68 17.74 -14.46
C SER A 193 -5.52 18.22 -13.27
N LEU A 194 -5.39 17.57 -12.10
CA LEU A 194 -6.10 17.93 -10.87
C LEU A 194 -5.25 18.82 -9.93
N GLY A 195 -4.00 19.11 -10.27
CA GLY A 195 -3.09 19.90 -9.43
C GLY A 195 -2.74 19.19 -8.11
N VAL A 196 -2.85 17.85 -8.05
CA VAL A 196 -2.54 17.06 -6.86
C VAL A 196 -1.03 16.86 -6.74
N ALA A 197 -0.45 17.10 -5.56
CA ALA A 197 0.95 16.81 -5.29
C ALA A 197 1.25 15.31 -5.51
N HIS A 198 2.22 15.01 -6.37
CA HIS A 198 2.53 13.63 -6.71
C HIS A 198 3.98 13.42 -7.14
N ASP A 199 4.43 12.18 -7.01
CA ASP A 199 5.68 11.66 -7.56
C ASP A 199 5.41 10.27 -8.18
N ILE A 200 5.24 10.21 -9.50
CA ILE A 200 4.95 8.97 -10.22
C ILE A 200 6.16 8.56 -11.05
N LYS A 201 6.75 7.39 -10.73
CA LYS A 201 7.91 6.84 -11.44
C LYS A 201 7.60 5.51 -12.09
N LEU A 202 8.05 5.37 -13.35
CA LEU A 202 8.09 4.11 -14.08
C LEU A 202 9.55 3.66 -14.13
N TYR A 203 9.80 2.39 -13.77
CA TYR A 203 11.15 1.78 -13.71
C TYR A 203 11.40 0.99 -14.98
N PRO A 204 12.37 1.40 -15.85
CA PRO A 204 12.58 0.81 -17.18
C PRO A 204 12.85 -0.68 -17.14
N ASP A 205 13.60 -1.15 -16.12
CA ASP A 205 14.04 -2.53 -16.02
C ASP A 205 13.18 -3.42 -15.12
N ALA A 206 12.10 -2.87 -14.54
CA ALA A 206 11.20 -3.59 -13.67
C ALA A 206 9.92 -4.03 -14.40
N GLY A 207 9.40 -5.19 -13.99
CA GLY A 207 8.07 -5.68 -14.36
C GLY A 207 7.05 -5.48 -13.25
N HIS A 208 5.99 -6.29 -13.25
CA HIS A 208 4.99 -6.32 -12.18
C HIS A 208 5.59 -6.88 -10.89
N SER A 209 5.04 -6.47 -9.75
CA SER A 209 5.42 -6.95 -8.41
C SER A 209 6.93 -6.86 -8.09
N PHE A 210 7.61 -5.84 -8.63
CA PHE A 210 9.05 -5.69 -8.43
C PHE A 210 9.47 -5.42 -6.97
N MET A 211 8.52 -5.11 -6.09
CA MET A 211 8.73 -4.94 -4.64
C MET A 211 8.67 -6.26 -3.86
N SER A 212 8.13 -7.32 -4.47
CA SER A 212 7.68 -8.53 -3.78
C SER A 212 8.58 -9.72 -4.08
N HIS A 213 8.94 -10.47 -3.02
CA HIS A 213 9.62 -11.74 -3.11
C HIS A 213 8.58 -12.86 -3.19
N HIS A 214 8.26 -13.29 -4.39
CA HIS A 214 7.31 -14.38 -4.60
C HIS A 214 8.00 -15.74 -4.46
N GLU A 215 7.35 -16.66 -3.75
CA GLU A 215 7.76 -18.05 -3.73
C GLU A 215 7.74 -18.65 -5.15
N PRO A 216 8.75 -19.47 -5.51
CA PRO A 216 8.78 -20.15 -6.80
C PRO A 216 7.54 -21.04 -6.99
N GLY A 217 6.86 -20.91 -8.12
CA GLY A 217 5.67 -21.69 -8.43
C GLY A 217 5.22 -21.51 -9.88
N LEU A 218 4.23 -22.31 -10.31
CA LEU A 218 3.72 -22.26 -11.69
C LEU A 218 3.15 -20.88 -12.04
N THR A 219 2.44 -20.24 -11.13
CA THR A 219 1.85 -18.90 -11.31
C THR A 219 2.90 -17.82 -11.43
N THR A 220 3.97 -17.89 -10.62
CA THR A 220 5.09 -16.95 -10.67
C THR A 220 5.94 -17.16 -11.92
N SER A 221 6.16 -18.41 -12.33
CA SER A 221 6.87 -18.74 -13.57
C SER A 221 6.10 -18.26 -14.81
N ALA A 222 4.81 -18.48 -14.88
CA ALA A 222 3.96 -17.97 -15.95
C ALA A 222 3.94 -16.42 -15.97
N GLY A 223 3.85 -15.79 -14.82
CA GLY A 223 3.90 -14.33 -14.66
C GLY A 223 5.23 -13.73 -15.14
N LYS A 224 6.35 -14.40 -14.87
CA LYS A 224 7.70 -13.97 -15.27
C LYS A 224 7.88 -13.90 -16.79
N HIS A 225 7.30 -14.84 -17.52
CA HIS A 225 7.40 -14.91 -18.98
C HIS A 225 6.23 -14.20 -19.68
N GLY A 226 5.13 -13.94 -18.98
CA GLY A 226 3.94 -13.26 -19.47
C GLY A 226 4.11 -11.76 -19.71
N PRO A 227 3.03 -11.06 -20.10
CA PRO A 227 3.07 -9.62 -20.43
C PRO A 227 3.39 -8.72 -19.23
N MET A 228 3.21 -9.19 -18.00
CA MET A 228 3.50 -8.44 -16.78
C MET A 228 4.97 -8.52 -16.35
N LYS A 229 5.74 -9.53 -16.81
CA LYS A 229 7.14 -9.72 -16.41
C LYS A 229 7.36 -9.70 -14.91
N VAL A 230 6.56 -10.49 -14.19
CA VAL A 230 6.57 -10.55 -12.71
C VAL A 230 7.93 -11.01 -12.21
N ALA A 231 8.63 -10.13 -11.51
CA ALA A 231 9.93 -10.43 -10.88
C ALA A 231 10.30 -9.35 -9.87
N TYR A 232 10.94 -9.74 -8.77
CA TYR A 232 11.62 -8.81 -7.87
C TYR A 232 12.75 -8.09 -8.62
N ASN A 233 12.89 -6.79 -8.39
CA ASN A 233 13.99 -5.98 -8.90
C ASN A 233 14.51 -5.10 -7.77
N GLU A 234 15.67 -5.46 -7.23
CA GLU A 234 16.24 -4.83 -6.04
C GLU A 234 16.44 -3.33 -6.23
N ALA A 235 17.08 -2.92 -7.31
CA ALA A 235 17.39 -1.51 -7.57
C ALA A 235 16.11 -0.65 -7.66
N ALA A 236 15.08 -1.14 -8.36
CA ALA A 236 13.80 -0.47 -8.46
C ALA A 236 13.05 -0.47 -7.12
N ALA A 237 13.13 -1.58 -6.36
CA ALA A 237 12.49 -1.71 -5.06
C ALA A 237 13.09 -0.76 -4.03
N GLU A 238 14.41 -0.66 -3.94
CA GLU A 238 15.08 0.21 -2.99
C GLU A 238 14.86 1.70 -3.32
N ASP A 239 14.93 2.08 -4.59
CA ASP A 239 14.63 3.45 -5.00
C ASP A 239 13.17 3.81 -4.73
N ALA A 240 12.23 2.94 -5.07
CA ALA A 240 10.80 3.16 -4.81
C ALA A 240 10.49 3.24 -3.31
N TRP A 241 11.17 2.43 -2.51
CA TRP A 241 11.08 2.46 -1.05
C TRP A 241 11.56 3.81 -0.48
N SER A 242 12.75 4.25 -0.88
CA SER A 242 13.32 5.53 -0.44
C SER A 242 12.41 6.71 -0.81
N ARG A 243 11.98 6.77 -2.07
CA ARG A 243 11.08 7.83 -2.56
C ARG A 243 9.75 7.87 -1.80
N MET A 244 9.18 6.70 -1.51
CA MET A 244 7.94 6.60 -0.74
C MET A 244 8.11 7.15 0.68
N LEU A 245 9.19 6.77 1.39
CA LEU A 245 9.43 7.24 2.74
C LEU A 245 9.69 8.76 2.79
N ASP A 246 10.44 9.30 1.85
CA ASP A 246 10.71 10.74 1.74
C ASP A 246 9.43 11.53 1.43
N PHE A 247 8.58 10.98 0.57
CA PHE A 247 7.29 11.56 0.24
C PHE A 247 6.35 11.56 1.45
N PHE A 248 6.27 10.44 2.19
CA PHE A 248 5.49 10.36 3.41
C PHE A 248 5.98 11.35 4.46
N ALA A 249 7.29 11.42 4.71
CA ALA A 249 7.86 12.37 5.67
C ALA A 249 7.50 13.82 5.33
N THR A 250 7.55 14.19 4.04
CA THR A 250 7.18 15.52 3.57
C THR A 250 5.70 15.84 3.86
N HIS A 251 4.80 14.89 3.58
CA HIS A 251 3.37 15.11 3.72
C HIS A 251 2.82 14.87 5.13
N PHE A 252 3.56 14.18 5.99
CA PHE A 252 3.27 14.11 7.42
C PHE A 252 3.61 15.41 8.17
N ALA A 253 4.58 16.17 7.68
CA ALA A 253 4.96 17.46 8.26
C ALA A 253 4.00 18.60 7.88
N SER A 254 3.17 18.42 6.83
CA SER A 254 2.22 19.42 6.39
C SER A 254 0.97 19.47 7.28
N PRO A 255 0.26 20.60 7.44
CA PRO A 255 -0.99 20.64 8.20
C PRO A 255 -2.07 19.72 7.59
N PRO A 256 -3.08 19.26 8.38
CA PRO A 256 -4.23 18.54 7.85
C PRO A 256 -4.96 19.34 6.79
N ARG A 257 -5.62 18.64 5.85
CA ARG A 257 -6.47 19.28 4.84
C ARG A 257 -7.77 19.80 5.43
#